data_ce293825e207b3c7fa2898c0c30039ae
#
_entry.id   ce293825e207b3c7fa2898c0c30039ae
#
_cell.length_a   1.000
_cell.length_b   1.000
_cell.length_c   1.000
_cell.angle_alpha   90.00
_cell.angle_beta   90.00
_cell.angle_gamma   90.00
#
_symmetry.space_group_name_H-M   'P 1'
#
loop_
_entity.id
_entity.type
_entity.pdbx_description
1 polymer ?
#
loop_
_entity_poly.entity_id
_entity_poly.type
_entity_poly.pdbx_seq_one_letter_code
_entity_poly.pdbx_strand_id
1 'polypeptide(L)'
;MYGPVLRADRALLSASREDISTRCHVDNTIATVHEVMLWHNPVLRRLISESAVSTKRIAVVGAGVNGVSIATACASLGHQVQLFDESTPFDQTSSASSRMLHGGIRYIEQGHIGLVREALIERDGWLRFAPNATRVERFYFPVYQGSKRGRWLLFAGTLIYQWLAGCFSVGPSQLHSSEDLKHVFPSLIPQGLCGGASYCDVVMEYEPLIQRLVDEARKQGVRIVENMRIERLYSDGRIDTADQTLEFDRVINAAGPWAAKLLEASDVDSGFTIDHVRGSHLIVQASFRHALVLQAPGERRIIFVIPLDPQHVLLGTTEQKHDISDPIVCTDAESAYLLEILNQHLSEPLAASAIVSSFAGVRPIVRPRDTAPGDISSASRDSEIEISDRLISVFGGKWTSARHLGGKVAALV
;
A
#
# COMPACT_ATOMS: atom_id res chain seq x y z
N MET A 1 13.89 18.86 42.20
CA MET A 1 14.31 17.43 42.40
C MET A 1 13.93 16.66 41.14
N TYR A 2 14.78 16.76 40.12
CA TYR A 2 14.64 16.00 38.85
C TYR A 2 15.97 15.26 38.65
N GLY A 3 16.08 14.05 39.07
CA GLY A 3 17.43 13.44 39.09
C GLY A 3 17.41 11.99 38.84
N PRO A 4 16.85 10.99 38.55
CA PRO A 4 17.41 9.81 37.91
C PRO A 4 16.93 9.48 36.49
N VAL A 5 15.83 10.06 36.00
CA VAL A 5 15.26 9.71 34.67
C VAL A 5 16.14 10.21 33.51
N LEU A 6 16.80 11.35 33.66
CA LEU A 6 17.66 11.95 32.61
C LEU A 6 18.99 11.23 32.34
N ARG A 7 19.46 10.36 33.26
CA ARG A 7 20.71 9.59 33.04
C ARG A 7 20.52 8.30 32.24
N ALA A 8 19.32 7.71 32.28
CA ALA A 8 19.01 6.53 31.45
C ALA A 8 18.85 6.89 29.97
N ASP A 9 18.26 8.07 29.67
CA ASP A 9 18.07 8.56 28.32
C ASP A 9 19.37 8.83 27.55
N ARG A 10 20.44 9.28 28.25
CA ARG A 10 21.72 9.54 27.56
C ARG A 10 22.52 8.28 27.21
N ALA A 11 22.41 7.21 27.95
CA ALA A 11 23.06 5.96 27.62
C ALA A 11 22.38 5.17 26.53
N LEU A 12 21.03 5.22 26.47
CA LEU A 12 20.22 4.62 25.39
C LEU A 12 20.35 5.35 24.05
N LEU A 13 20.50 6.67 24.07
CA LEU A 13 20.73 7.48 22.88
C LEU A 13 22.14 7.30 22.30
N SER A 14 23.15 6.92 23.10
CA SER A 14 24.51 6.67 22.62
C SER A 14 24.65 5.32 21.89
N ALA A 15 24.00 4.26 22.38
CA ALA A 15 24.04 2.94 21.74
C ALA A 15 23.27 2.90 20.39
N SER A 16 22.22 3.70 20.26
CA SER A 16 21.50 3.82 19.00
C SER A 16 22.17 4.76 17.99
N ARG A 17 23.04 5.67 18.45
CA ARG A 17 23.76 6.61 17.57
C ARG A 17 24.88 5.96 16.77
N GLU A 18 25.58 4.96 17.32
CA GLU A 18 26.66 4.29 16.59
C GLU A 18 26.17 3.42 15.43
N ASP A 19 24.99 2.79 15.55
CA ASP A 19 24.39 2.00 14.47
C ASP A 19 23.70 2.87 13.40
N ILE A 20 23.22 4.06 13.78
CA ILE A 20 22.58 5.03 12.88
C ILE A 20 23.62 5.93 12.22
N SER A 21 24.74 6.28 12.90
CA SER A 21 25.77 7.18 12.38
C SER A 21 26.53 6.59 11.19
N THR A 22 26.54 5.26 11.04
CA THR A 22 27.15 4.59 9.90
C THR A 22 26.30 4.63 8.64
N ARG A 23 25.01 4.99 8.74
CA ARG A 23 24.09 5.03 7.59
C ARG A 23 23.41 6.38 7.35
N CYS A 24 23.31 7.26 8.33
CA CYS A 24 22.60 8.54 8.23
C CYS A 24 23.45 9.68 8.81
N HIS A 25 24.28 10.29 7.97
CA HIS A 25 24.72 11.66 8.22
C HIS A 25 23.66 12.57 7.58
N VAL A 26 22.93 13.32 8.40
CA VAL A 26 22.27 14.61 8.11
C VAL A 26 20.89 14.80 8.77
N ASP A 27 20.85 15.80 9.61
CA ASP A 27 19.90 16.87 9.92
C ASP A 27 18.36 16.66 9.96
N ASN A 28 17.88 17.01 11.16
CA ASN A 28 16.65 17.73 11.45
C ASN A 28 15.30 17.27 10.84
N THR A 29 14.73 16.22 11.42
CA THR A 29 13.29 16.17 11.70
C THR A 29 13.03 15.18 12.84
N ILE A 30 13.23 15.65 14.07
CA ILE A 30 13.18 14.83 15.29
C ILE A 30 11.80 14.23 15.56
N ALA A 31 10.72 14.87 15.13
CA ALA A 31 9.35 14.38 15.39
C ALA A 31 8.99 13.12 14.59
N THR A 32 9.26 13.09 13.29
CA THR A 32 8.88 11.96 12.40
C THR A 32 9.75 10.71 12.63
N VAL A 33 11.00 10.91 13.03
CA VAL A 33 11.92 9.80 13.38
C VAL A 33 11.51 9.18 14.71
N HIS A 34 10.95 9.95 15.62
CA HIS A 34 10.50 9.47 16.94
C HIS A 34 9.29 8.51 16.82
N GLU A 35 8.31 8.84 15.97
CA GLU A 35 7.14 7.97 15.75
C GLU A 35 7.50 6.66 15.04
N VAL A 36 8.34 6.70 14.02
CA VAL A 36 8.80 5.48 13.30
C VAL A 36 9.67 4.59 14.19
N MET A 37 10.51 5.17 15.05
CA MET A 37 11.33 4.41 16.03
C MET A 37 10.48 3.71 17.08
N LEU A 38 9.35 4.27 17.52
CA LEU A 38 8.47 3.66 18.52
C LEU A 38 7.98 2.26 18.10
N TRP A 39 7.68 2.07 16.83
CA TRP A 39 7.14 0.80 16.30
C TRP A 39 8.21 -0.26 16.02
N HIS A 40 9.43 0.14 15.78
CA HIS A 40 10.54 -0.76 15.46
C HIS A 40 11.46 -1.04 16.65
N ASN A 41 11.25 -0.38 17.80
CA ASN A 41 12.08 -0.55 18.98
C ASN A 41 11.40 -1.45 20.03
N PRO A 42 11.86 -2.69 20.24
CA PRO A 42 11.28 -3.62 21.22
C PRO A 42 11.37 -3.12 22.66
N VAL A 43 12.33 -2.24 22.99
CA VAL A 43 12.49 -1.65 24.33
C VAL A 43 11.40 -0.62 24.61
N LEU A 44 11.07 0.22 23.62
CA LEU A 44 10.00 1.22 23.74
C LEU A 44 8.61 0.55 23.79
N ARG A 45 8.38 -0.54 23.05
CA ARG A 45 7.18 -1.37 23.20
C ARG A 45 7.05 -1.91 24.63
N ARG A 46 8.14 -2.35 25.22
CA ARG A 46 8.13 -2.88 26.58
C ARG A 46 7.84 -1.80 27.62
N LEU A 47 8.35 -0.58 27.46
CA LEU A 47 8.09 0.56 28.35
C LEU A 47 6.63 1.04 28.26
N ILE A 48 6.01 0.98 27.08
CA ILE A 48 4.58 1.29 26.89
C ILE A 48 3.71 0.18 27.49
N SER A 49 4.10 -1.09 27.38
CA SER A 49 3.38 -2.21 27.98
C SER A 49 3.48 -2.27 29.52
N GLU A 50 4.46 -1.62 30.11
CA GLU A 50 4.64 -1.53 31.58
C GLU A 50 3.86 -0.35 32.19
N SER A 51 3.37 0.63 31.41
CA SER A 51 2.34 1.57 31.85
C SER A 51 0.99 0.83 31.81
N ALA A 52 0.27 0.76 32.91
CA ALA A 52 -0.97 0.00 33.09
C ALA A 52 -2.09 0.46 32.11
N VAL A 53 -1.94 0.12 30.83
CA VAL A 53 -3.01 0.24 29.85
C VAL A 53 -4.05 -0.85 30.17
N SER A 54 -5.26 -0.46 30.51
CA SER A 54 -6.32 -1.45 30.75
C SER A 54 -6.54 -2.27 29.47
N THR A 55 -6.43 -3.59 29.58
CA THR A 55 -6.69 -4.51 28.47
C THR A 55 -8.14 -4.32 27.99
N LYS A 56 -8.31 -4.00 26.72
CA LYS A 56 -9.62 -3.82 26.06
C LYS A 56 -9.94 -5.01 25.17
N ARG A 57 -11.22 -5.31 25.03
CA ARG A 57 -11.76 -6.23 24.02
C ARG A 57 -12.08 -5.42 22.77
N ILE A 58 -11.42 -5.77 21.64
CA ILE A 58 -11.51 -5.00 20.40
C ILE A 58 -12.04 -5.90 19.29
N ALA A 59 -13.05 -5.41 18.56
CA ALA A 59 -13.47 -5.98 17.28
C ALA A 59 -12.84 -5.17 16.14
N VAL A 60 -12.22 -5.85 15.18
CA VAL A 60 -11.81 -5.28 13.91
C VAL A 60 -12.61 -5.93 12.80
N VAL A 61 -13.26 -5.14 11.95
CA VAL A 61 -14.12 -5.62 10.86
C VAL A 61 -13.45 -5.36 9.52
N GLY A 62 -13.18 -6.45 8.78
CA GLY A 62 -12.43 -6.47 7.53
C GLY A 62 -10.99 -6.95 7.72
N ALA A 63 -10.65 -8.13 7.16
CA ALA A 63 -9.32 -8.74 7.24
C ALA A 63 -8.47 -8.49 5.98
N GLY A 64 -8.64 -7.34 5.35
CA GLY A 64 -7.68 -6.81 4.37
C GLY A 64 -6.39 -6.34 5.03
N VAL A 65 -5.45 -5.82 4.23
CA VAL A 65 -4.12 -5.40 4.72
C VAL A 65 -4.18 -4.38 5.87
N ASN A 66 -5.14 -3.46 5.84
CA ASN A 66 -5.32 -2.48 6.91
C ASN A 66 -5.85 -3.14 8.18
N GLY A 67 -6.92 -3.96 8.08
CA GLY A 67 -7.53 -4.61 9.24
C GLY A 67 -6.58 -5.58 9.95
N VAL A 68 -5.85 -6.42 9.19
CA VAL A 68 -4.82 -7.30 9.76
C VAL A 68 -3.71 -6.49 10.44
N SER A 69 -3.26 -5.39 9.83
CA SER A 69 -2.23 -4.51 10.42
C SER A 69 -2.71 -3.83 11.69
N ILE A 70 -3.96 -3.33 11.72
CA ILE A 70 -4.59 -2.71 12.87
C ILE A 70 -4.77 -3.74 14.01
N ALA A 71 -5.32 -4.90 13.69
CA ALA A 71 -5.53 -5.98 14.67
C ALA A 71 -4.22 -6.41 15.32
N THR A 72 -3.17 -6.61 14.49
CA THR A 72 -1.83 -6.95 14.96
C THR A 72 -1.25 -5.87 15.87
N ALA A 73 -1.41 -4.60 15.50
CA ALA A 73 -0.92 -3.46 16.28
C ALA A 73 -1.63 -3.36 17.63
N CYS A 74 -2.96 -3.46 17.66
CA CYS A 74 -3.74 -3.46 18.90
C CYS A 74 -3.36 -4.63 19.83
N ALA A 75 -3.24 -5.83 19.26
CA ALA A 75 -2.84 -7.01 20.04
C ALA A 75 -1.41 -6.88 20.61
N SER A 76 -0.49 -6.27 19.86
CA SER A 76 0.88 -6.02 20.32
C SER A 76 0.97 -5.04 21.50
N LEU A 77 -0.09 -4.25 21.75
CA LEU A 77 -0.24 -3.38 22.92
C LEU A 77 -0.93 -4.08 24.10
N GLY A 78 -1.23 -5.38 24.00
CA GLY A 78 -1.82 -6.20 25.06
C GLY A 78 -3.34 -6.23 25.08
N HIS A 79 -4.02 -5.77 24.04
CA HIS A 79 -5.46 -5.87 23.90
C HIS A 79 -5.92 -7.25 23.41
N GLN A 80 -7.15 -7.64 23.76
CA GLN A 80 -7.79 -8.85 23.24
C GLN A 80 -8.51 -8.51 21.94
N VAL A 81 -8.01 -9.00 20.81
CA VAL A 81 -8.50 -8.61 19.49
C VAL A 81 -9.17 -9.78 18.77
N GLN A 82 -10.37 -9.53 18.26
CA GLN A 82 -11.05 -10.38 17.29
C GLN A 82 -11.15 -9.65 15.96
N LEU A 83 -10.68 -10.30 14.91
CA LEU A 83 -10.69 -9.79 13.53
C LEU A 83 -11.71 -10.59 12.73
N PHE A 84 -12.74 -9.93 12.25
CA PHE A 84 -13.86 -10.53 11.50
C PHE A 84 -13.75 -10.23 10.02
N ASP A 85 -14.05 -11.22 9.19
CA ASP A 85 -14.21 -11.06 7.75
C ASP A 85 -15.35 -11.94 7.22
N GLU A 86 -16.07 -11.45 6.21
CA GLU A 86 -17.12 -12.23 5.54
C GLU A 86 -16.58 -13.37 4.67
N SER A 87 -15.27 -13.34 4.37
CA SER A 87 -14.54 -14.36 3.63
C SER A 87 -13.25 -14.75 4.38
N THR A 88 -12.25 -15.22 3.66
CA THR A 88 -10.91 -15.44 4.20
C THR A 88 -10.08 -14.14 4.17
N PRO A 89 -9.05 -13.99 5.03
CA PRO A 89 -8.21 -12.82 5.02
C PRO A 89 -7.60 -12.53 3.64
N PHE A 90 -7.58 -11.25 3.26
CA PHE A 90 -7.03 -10.74 2.00
C PHE A 90 -7.78 -11.13 0.71
N ASP A 91 -8.93 -11.75 0.77
CA ASP A 91 -9.66 -12.29 -0.38
C ASP A 91 -10.18 -11.21 -1.37
N GLN A 92 -10.34 -9.97 -0.93
CA GLN A 92 -10.92 -8.89 -1.72
C GLN A 92 -9.85 -7.92 -2.29
N THR A 93 -10.03 -6.62 -2.14
CA THR A 93 -9.17 -5.57 -2.71
C THR A 93 -7.67 -5.77 -2.45
N SER A 94 -7.30 -6.36 -1.31
CA SER A 94 -5.91 -6.58 -0.95
C SER A 94 -5.21 -7.60 -1.83
N SER A 95 -5.92 -8.61 -2.37
CA SER A 95 -5.38 -9.58 -3.33
C SER A 95 -5.18 -8.96 -4.71
N ALA A 96 -6.04 -8.02 -5.09
CA ALA A 96 -6.10 -7.41 -6.41
C ALA A 96 -5.22 -6.15 -6.52
N SER A 97 -3.96 -6.25 -6.12
CA SER A 97 -2.99 -5.15 -6.13
C SER A 97 -1.96 -5.29 -7.25
N SER A 98 -1.28 -4.18 -7.57
CA SER A 98 -0.10 -4.20 -8.47
C SER A 98 1.15 -4.84 -7.83
N ARG A 99 1.00 -5.46 -6.66
CA ARG A 99 2.08 -6.14 -5.89
C ARG A 99 3.29 -5.26 -5.61
N MET A 100 3.09 -3.94 -5.46
CA MET A 100 4.14 -2.98 -5.19
C MET A 100 4.01 -2.39 -3.79
N LEU A 101 5.14 -2.27 -3.11
CA LEU A 101 5.34 -1.52 -1.88
C LEU A 101 6.22 -0.32 -2.23
N HIS A 102 5.61 0.83 -2.52
CA HIS A 102 6.28 1.92 -3.22
C HIS A 102 5.93 3.30 -2.65
N GLY A 103 6.83 4.27 -2.84
CA GLY A 103 6.63 5.65 -2.44
C GLY A 103 5.64 6.44 -3.31
N GLY A 104 5.23 5.90 -4.46
CA GLY A 104 4.31 6.59 -5.36
C GLY A 104 4.95 7.74 -6.13
N ILE A 105 5.91 7.45 -7.00
CA ILE A 105 6.66 8.44 -7.81
C ILE A 105 5.74 9.44 -8.55
N ARG A 106 4.50 9.05 -8.93
CA ARG A 106 3.52 9.92 -9.57
C ARG A 106 3.09 11.10 -8.69
N TYR A 107 3.10 10.95 -7.36
CA TYR A 107 2.71 12.02 -6.42
C TYR A 107 3.71 13.18 -6.39
N ILE A 108 4.94 12.98 -6.88
CA ILE A 108 5.92 14.07 -7.05
C ILE A 108 5.39 15.10 -8.06
N GLU A 109 4.79 14.67 -9.17
CA GLU A 109 4.18 15.56 -10.17
C GLU A 109 2.99 16.36 -9.60
N GLN A 110 2.36 15.86 -8.53
CA GLN A 110 1.23 16.49 -7.84
C GLN A 110 1.68 17.34 -6.65
N GLY A 111 2.99 17.39 -6.34
CA GLY A 111 3.54 18.16 -5.23
C GLY A 111 3.38 17.51 -3.84
N HIS A 112 2.89 16.26 -3.76
CA HIS A 112 2.68 15.56 -2.49
C HIS A 112 3.98 14.95 -1.93
N ILE A 113 5.00 15.79 -1.70
CA ILE A 113 6.37 15.37 -1.33
C ILE A 113 6.40 14.65 0.02
N GLY A 114 5.64 15.14 1.01
CA GLY A 114 5.55 14.54 2.35
C GLY A 114 5.03 13.11 2.29
N LEU A 115 3.95 12.88 1.52
CA LEU A 115 3.35 11.57 1.30
C LEU A 115 4.32 10.58 0.66
N VAL A 116 5.10 11.04 -0.32
CA VAL A 116 6.13 10.22 -0.97
C VAL A 116 7.20 9.81 0.04
N ARG A 117 7.70 10.76 0.84
CA ARG A 117 8.73 10.49 1.85
C ARG A 117 8.23 9.47 2.90
N GLU A 118 7.03 9.65 3.44
CA GLU A 118 6.41 8.72 4.40
C GLU A 118 6.32 7.31 3.80
N ALA A 119 5.77 7.19 2.59
CA ALA A 119 5.65 5.90 1.93
C ALA A 119 7.00 5.22 1.62
N LEU A 120 8.07 6.00 1.37
CA LEU A 120 9.43 5.46 1.17
C LEU A 120 10.03 4.89 2.48
N ILE A 121 9.73 5.51 3.62
CA ILE A 121 10.12 5.01 4.94
C ILE A 121 9.36 3.71 5.24
N GLU A 122 8.05 3.69 5.00
CA GLU A 122 7.21 2.51 5.22
C GLU A 122 7.62 1.34 4.31
N ARG A 123 7.99 1.60 3.06
CA ARG A 123 8.54 0.61 2.16
C ARG A 123 9.78 -0.09 2.74
N ASP A 124 10.69 0.65 3.34
CA ASP A 124 11.86 0.08 4.01
C ASP A 124 11.45 -0.76 5.24
N GLY A 125 10.41 -0.34 5.96
CA GLY A 125 9.80 -1.13 7.02
C GLY A 125 9.29 -2.51 6.55
N TRP A 126 8.75 -2.59 5.35
CA TRP A 126 8.32 -3.85 4.75
C TRP A 126 9.50 -4.77 4.40
N LEU A 127 10.57 -4.23 3.82
CA LEU A 127 11.79 -5.00 3.53
C LEU A 127 12.38 -5.64 4.79
N ARG A 128 12.37 -4.92 5.92
CA ARG A 128 12.82 -5.46 7.21
C ARG A 128 11.85 -6.47 7.81
N PHE A 129 10.54 -6.24 7.67
CA PHE A 129 9.51 -7.11 8.23
C PHE A 129 9.42 -8.46 7.52
N ALA A 130 9.51 -8.45 6.19
CA ALA A 130 9.31 -9.63 5.36
C ALA A 130 10.39 -9.75 4.26
N PRO A 131 11.68 -9.91 4.62
CA PRO A 131 12.78 -9.92 3.65
C PRO A 131 12.69 -11.06 2.63
N ASN A 132 12.04 -12.17 3.00
CA ASN A 132 11.84 -13.33 2.12
C ASN A 132 10.56 -13.23 1.27
N ALA A 133 9.73 -12.22 1.48
CA ALA A 133 8.49 -11.99 0.76
C ALA A 133 8.47 -10.62 0.05
N THR A 134 9.62 -9.95 0.00
CA THR A 134 9.80 -8.67 -0.68
C THR A 134 11.12 -8.65 -1.41
N ARG A 135 11.17 -8.05 -2.59
CA ARG A 135 12.39 -7.88 -3.37
C ARG A 135 12.51 -6.49 -3.93
N VAL A 136 13.74 -6.01 -4.05
CA VAL A 136 14.02 -4.78 -4.78
C VAL A 136 13.98 -5.08 -6.27
N GLU A 137 13.20 -4.29 -7.01
CA GLU A 137 13.08 -4.38 -8.47
C GLU A 137 13.47 -3.07 -9.12
N ARG A 138 14.07 -3.14 -10.30
CA ARG A 138 14.40 -1.98 -11.11
C ARG A 138 13.33 -1.75 -12.16
N PHE A 139 12.77 -0.55 -12.15
CA PHE A 139 11.71 -0.11 -13.04
C PHE A 139 12.29 0.81 -14.12
N TYR A 140 12.11 0.46 -15.38
CA TYR A 140 12.60 1.20 -16.53
C TYR A 140 11.45 1.93 -17.23
N PHE A 141 11.68 3.19 -17.55
CA PHE A 141 10.78 4.01 -18.36
C PHE A 141 11.36 4.10 -19.78
N PRO A 142 10.96 3.29 -20.74
CA PRO A 142 11.32 3.50 -22.15
C PRO A 142 10.60 4.74 -22.65
N VAL A 143 11.34 5.60 -23.36
CA VAL A 143 10.84 6.86 -23.91
C VAL A 143 10.97 6.81 -25.42
N TYR A 144 9.86 7.01 -26.10
CA TYR A 144 9.76 7.05 -27.56
C TYR A 144 9.56 8.48 -28.06
N GLN A 145 9.77 8.69 -29.36
CA GLN A 145 9.42 9.96 -30.01
C GLN A 145 7.92 10.23 -29.78
N GLY A 146 7.59 11.45 -29.36
CA GLY A 146 6.21 11.83 -29.05
C GLY A 146 5.71 11.44 -27.67
N SER A 147 6.50 10.78 -26.83
CA SER A 147 6.15 10.53 -25.43
C SER A 147 5.91 11.86 -24.70
N LYS A 148 4.85 11.91 -23.87
CA LYS A 148 4.51 13.11 -23.07
C LYS A 148 5.60 13.52 -22.10
N ARG A 149 6.32 12.55 -21.51
CA ARG A 149 7.41 12.78 -20.59
C ARG A 149 8.71 12.31 -21.26
N GLY A 150 9.60 13.24 -21.54
CA GLY A 150 10.93 12.94 -22.08
C GLY A 150 11.85 12.30 -21.03
N ARG A 151 12.94 11.65 -21.51
CA ARG A 151 13.86 10.90 -20.65
C ARG A 151 14.53 11.74 -19.55
N TRP A 152 14.83 13.01 -19.82
CA TRP A 152 15.45 13.91 -18.85
C TRP A 152 14.50 14.32 -17.74
N LEU A 153 13.21 14.55 -18.06
CA LEU A 153 12.17 14.85 -17.07
C LEU A 153 11.94 13.64 -16.16
N LEU A 154 11.84 12.44 -16.73
CA LEU A 154 11.69 11.21 -15.96
C LEU A 154 12.91 10.95 -15.07
N PHE A 155 14.12 11.16 -15.60
CA PHE A 155 15.34 11.02 -14.81
C PHE A 155 15.40 12.02 -13.65
N ALA A 156 15.07 13.29 -13.87
CA ALA A 156 14.98 14.27 -12.80
C ALA A 156 13.96 13.87 -11.74
N GLY A 157 12.78 13.38 -12.14
CA GLY A 157 11.75 12.87 -11.22
C GLY A 157 12.26 11.67 -10.40
N THR A 158 12.97 10.73 -11.00
CA THR A 158 13.54 9.58 -10.30
C THR A 158 14.68 9.98 -9.35
N LEU A 159 15.47 11.01 -9.68
CA LEU A 159 16.48 11.56 -8.77
C LEU A 159 15.85 12.22 -7.54
N ILE A 160 14.77 12.99 -7.74
CA ILE A 160 14.01 13.57 -6.61
C ILE A 160 13.45 12.45 -5.74
N TYR A 161 12.90 11.40 -6.33
CA TYR A 161 12.37 10.23 -5.61
C TYR A 161 13.46 9.55 -4.77
N GLN A 162 14.64 9.34 -5.36
CA GLN A 162 15.80 8.78 -4.67
C GLN A 162 16.29 9.70 -3.53
N TRP A 163 16.33 11.01 -3.77
CA TRP A 163 16.70 11.99 -2.76
C TRP A 163 15.73 12.01 -1.57
N LEU A 164 14.43 11.94 -1.85
CA LEU A 164 13.39 11.83 -0.81
C LEU A 164 13.52 10.55 0.02
N ALA A 165 13.99 9.46 -0.59
CA ALA A 165 14.26 8.23 0.14
C ALA A 165 15.45 8.37 1.11
N GLY A 166 16.44 9.22 0.79
CA GLY A 166 17.61 9.44 1.65
C GLY A 166 18.30 8.11 1.99
N CYS A 167 18.46 7.83 3.28
CA CYS A 167 19.06 6.57 3.78
C CYS A 167 18.18 5.33 3.54
N PHE A 168 16.91 5.49 3.20
CA PHE A 168 15.99 4.40 2.84
C PHE A 168 16.00 4.12 1.32
N SER A 169 16.94 4.67 0.57
CA SER A 169 17.09 4.40 -0.86
C SER A 169 17.46 2.93 -1.08
N VAL A 170 16.73 2.27 -1.99
CA VAL A 170 16.94 0.85 -2.33
C VAL A 170 17.73 0.65 -3.61
N GLY A 171 18.23 1.73 -4.21
CA GLY A 171 19.11 1.68 -5.37
C GLY A 171 19.12 3.00 -6.15
N PRO A 172 20.14 3.19 -7.01
CA PRO A 172 20.32 4.43 -7.75
C PRO A 172 19.35 4.59 -8.91
N SER A 173 18.95 5.83 -9.17
CA SER A 173 18.33 6.24 -10.43
C SER A 173 19.37 6.30 -11.53
N GLN A 174 19.01 5.91 -12.75
CA GLN A 174 19.93 5.88 -13.90
C GLN A 174 19.26 6.43 -15.15
N LEU A 175 20.04 7.13 -15.96
CA LEU A 175 19.66 7.53 -17.30
C LEU A 175 20.22 6.51 -18.29
N HIS A 176 19.41 6.15 -19.29
CA HIS A 176 19.76 5.14 -20.28
C HIS A 176 19.70 5.71 -21.70
N SER A 177 20.67 5.31 -22.52
CA SER A 177 20.60 5.48 -23.97
C SER A 177 19.61 4.50 -24.60
N SER A 178 19.28 4.70 -25.88
CA SER A 178 18.47 3.72 -26.61
C SER A 178 19.19 2.37 -26.75
N GLU A 179 20.49 2.36 -26.87
CA GLU A 179 21.30 1.13 -26.97
C GLU A 179 21.29 0.35 -25.64
N ASP A 180 21.39 1.04 -24.50
CA ASP A 180 21.27 0.39 -23.18
C ASP A 180 19.93 -0.31 -23.04
N LEU A 181 18.83 0.36 -23.42
CA LEU A 181 17.49 -0.22 -23.31
C LEU A 181 17.27 -1.39 -24.27
N LYS A 182 17.79 -1.33 -25.51
CA LYS A 182 17.76 -2.46 -26.45
C LYS A 182 18.52 -3.68 -25.92
N HIS A 183 19.61 -3.44 -25.23
CA HIS A 183 20.37 -4.53 -24.61
C HIS A 183 19.62 -5.15 -23.42
N VAL A 184 19.00 -4.34 -22.58
CA VAL A 184 18.22 -4.84 -21.42
C VAL A 184 16.90 -5.47 -21.83
N PHE A 185 16.24 -4.91 -22.86
CA PHE A 185 14.94 -5.34 -23.37
C PHE A 185 14.96 -5.53 -24.90
N PRO A 186 15.53 -6.63 -25.42
CA PRO A 186 15.62 -6.88 -26.86
C PRO A 186 14.26 -6.96 -27.58
N SER A 187 13.19 -7.23 -26.84
CA SER A 187 11.82 -7.32 -27.35
C SER A 187 11.16 -5.96 -27.59
N LEU A 188 11.74 -4.86 -27.10
CA LEU A 188 11.18 -3.52 -27.34
C LEU A 188 11.38 -3.07 -28.78
N ILE A 189 10.39 -2.38 -29.34
CA ILE A 189 10.49 -1.75 -30.67
C ILE A 189 11.66 -0.77 -30.68
N PRO A 190 12.66 -0.93 -31.57
CA PRO A 190 13.82 -0.03 -31.62
C PRO A 190 13.52 1.31 -32.30
N GLN A 191 12.48 1.36 -33.18
CA GLN A 191 12.10 2.54 -33.92
C GLN A 191 11.52 3.63 -33.01
N GLY A 192 12.09 4.81 -33.04
CA GLY A 192 11.65 5.94 -32.23
C GLY A 192 12.04 5.86 -30.75
N LEU A 193 12.76 4.81 -30.32
CA LEU A 193 13.26 4.71 -28.95
C LEU A 193 14.36 5.73 -28.69
N CYS A 194 14.10 6.69 -27.78
CA CYS A 194 14.99 7.80 -27.45
C CYS A 194 15.90 7.52 -26.23
N GLY A 195 15.79 6.33 -25.64
CA GLY A 195 16.40 6.00 -24.36
C GLY A 195 15.37 6.03 -23.23
N GLY A 196 15.82 6.29 -21.99
CA GLY A 196 14.89 6.27 -20.85
C GLY A 196 15.56 6.58 -19.53
N ALA A 197 14.82 6.35 -18.45
CA ALA A 197 15.31 6.42 -17.08
C ALA A 197 14.95 5.15 -16.31
N SER A 198 15.63 4.88 -15.21
CA SER A 198 15.21 3.82 -14.28
C SER A 198 15.39 4.23 -12.83
N TYR A 199 14.62 3.58 -11.96
CA TYR A 199 14.70 3.70 -10.51
C TYR A 199 14.46 2.34 -9.86
N CYS A 200 14.73 2.23 -8.58
CA CYS A 200 14.46 1.02 -7.81
C CYS A 200 13.29 1.22 -6.86
N ASP A 201 12.45 0.21 -6.75
CA ASP A 201 11.35 0.14 -5.79
C ASP A 201 11.16 -1.30 -5.30
N VAL A 202 10.15 -1.57 -4.49
CA VAL A 202 9.93 -2.88 -3.89
C VAL A 202 8.70 -3.55 -4.47
N VAL A 203 8.85 -4.81 -4.82
CA VAL A 203 7.77 -5.72 -5.22
C VAL A 203 7.59 -6.75 -4.12
N MET A 204 6.34 -7.12 -3.84
CA MET A 204 6.00 -8.16 -2.88
C MET A 204 5.70 -9.48 -3.57
N GLU A 205 6.18 -10.56 -2.99
CA GLU A 205 5.71 -11.91 -3.25
C GLU A 205 4.42 -12.11 -2.45
N TYR A 206 3.29 -12.14 -3.16
CA TYR A 206 1.98 -11.92 -2.53
C TYR A 206 1.64 -12.98 -1.49
N GLU A 207 1.65 -14.26 -1.87
CA GLU A 207 1.27 -15.36 -0.98
C GLU A 207 2.18 -15.47 0.25
N PRO A 208 3.53 -15.42 0.13
CA PRO A 208 4.43 -15.41 1.29
C PRO A 208 4.20 -14.20 2.20
N LEU A 209 3.88 -13.03 1.63
CA LEU A 209 3.68 -11.82 2.43
C LEU A 209 2.38 -11.88 3.24
N ILE A 210 1.26 -12.31 2.65
CA ILE A 210 0.00 -12.44 3.39
C ILE A 210 0.11 -13.52 4.47
N GLN A 211 0.75 -14.65 4.18
CA GLN A 211 1.00 -15.68 5.17
C GLN A 211 1.80 -15.13 6.34
N ARG A 212 2.87 -14.37 6.08
CA ARG A 212 3.67 -13.71 7.11
C ARG A 212 2.85 -12.74 7.97
N LEU A 213 1.91 -11.99 7.37
CA LEU A 213 1.04 -11.06 8.09
C LEU A 213 0.03 -11.80 8.99
N VAL A 214 -0.60 -12.83 8.46
CA VAL A 214 -1.56 -13.67 9.22
C VAL A 214 -0.86 -14.39 10.36
N ASP A 215 0.32 -14.95 10.14
CA ASP A 215 1.10 -15.61 11.18
C ASP A 215 1.54 -14.65 12.28
N GLU A 216 1.94 -13.41 11.92
CA GLU A 216 2.27 -12.38 12.90
C GLU A 216 1.04 -11.98 13.71
N ALA A 217 -0.11 -11.79 13.08
CA ALA A 217 -1.36 -11.49 13.78
C ALA A 217 -1.73 -12.59 14.79
N ARG A 218 -1.68 -13.85 14.37
CA ARG A 218 -1.93 -15.01 15.24
C ARG A 218 -0.93 -15.11 16.39
N LYS A 219 0.35 -14.86 16.10
CA LYS A 219 1.43 -14.84 17.11
C LYS A 219 1.22 -13.76 18.17
N GLN A 220 0.67 -12.60 17.79
CA GLN A 220 0.31 -11.53 18.72
C GLN A 220 -1.00 -11.83 19.50
N GLY A 221 -1.67 -12.94 19.23
CA GLY A 221 -2.90 -13.35 19.92
C GLY A 221 -4.20 -12.85 19.26
N VAL A 222 -4.14 -12.36 18.00
CA VAL A 222 -5.36 -12.00 17.27
C VAL A 222 -6.17 -13.25 16.95
N ARG A 223 -7.45 -13.26 17.37
CA ARG A 223 -8.43 -14.28 16.97
C ARG A 223 -9.03 -13.87 15.63
N ILE A 224 -8.66 -14.55 14.56
CA ILE A 224 -9.24 -14.33 13.22
C ILE A 224 -10.51 -15.19 13.09
N VAL A 225 -11.61 -14.55 12.73
CA VAL A 225 -12.93 -15.14 12.56
C VAL A 225 -13.32 -14.96 11.09
N GLU A 226 -13.13 -16.02 10.32
CA GLU A 226 -13.38 -16.07 8.88
C GLU A 226 -14.84 -16.46 8.60
N ASN A 227 -15.36 -16.09 7.42
CA ASN A 227 -16.72 -16.41 6.96
C ASN A 227 -17.81 -15.89 7.92
N MET A 228 -17.54 -14.75 8.58
CA MET A 228 -18.49 -14.09 9.47
C MET A 228 -18.73 -12.65 9.03
N ARG A 229 -19.86 -12.44 8.38
CA ARG A 229 -20.30 -11.11 7.97
C ARG A 229 -20.80 -10.31 9.16
N ILE A 230 -20.32 -9.10 9.32
CA ILE A 230 -20.88 -8.11 10.23
C ILE A 230 -21.91 -7.28 9.46
N GLU A 231 -23.13 -7.28 9.96
CA GLU A 231 -24.27 -6.64 9.30
C GLU A 231 -24.45 -5.19 9.74
N ARG A 232 -24.20 -4.91 11.04
CA ARG A 232 -24.31 -3.57 11.62
C ARG A 232 -23.23 -3.30 12.64
N LEU A 233 -22.88 -2.02 12.76
CA LEU A 233 -21.97 -1.46 13.75
C LEU A 233 -22.72 -0.44 14.59
N TYR A 234 -22.37 -0.34 15.87
CA TYR A 234 -22.93 0.66 16.77
C TYR A 234 -21.82 1.47 17.44
N SER A 235 -22.08 2.75 17.65
CA SER A 235 -21.10 3.65 18.31
C SER A 235 -20.82 3.26 19.76
N ASP A 236 -21.73 2.53 20.41
CA ASP A 236 -21.58 2.05 21.77
C ASP A 236 -20.71 0.77 21.93
N GLY A 237 -20.13 0.27 20.84
CA GLY A 237 -19.23 -0.89 20.86
C GLY A 237 -19.91 -2.23 20.55
N ARG A 238 -21.16 -2.23 20.14
CA ARG A 238 -21.85 -3.44 19.66
C ARG A 238 -21.65 -3.64 18.17
N ILE A 239 -21.70 -4.90 17.75
CA ILE A 239 -21.75 -5.34 16.34
C ILE A 239 -22.82 -6.43 16.21
N ASP A 240 -23.56 -6.43 15.11
CA ASP A 240 -24.50 -7.49 14.77
C ASP A 240 -23.95 -8.40 13.69
N THR A 241 -24.10 -9.70 13.92
CA THR A 241 -23.97 -10.76 12.94
C THR A 241 -25.37 -11.26 12.57
N ALA A 242 -25.50 -12.19 11.64
CA ALA A 242 -26.79 -12.78 11.30
C ALA A 242 -27.50 -13.43 12.50
N ASP A 243 -26.74 -13.95 13.48
CA ASP A 243 -27.28 -14.79 14.55
C ASP A 243 -27.28 -14.11 15.93
N GLN A 244 -26.44 -13.10 16.14
CA GLN A 244 -26.22 -12.52 17.47
C GLN A 244 -25.63 -11.12 17.45
N THR A 245 -25.85 -10.38 18.54
CA THR A 245 -25.14 -9.15 18.86
C THR A 245 -23.95 -9.45 19.77
N LEU A 246 -22.79 -8.94 19.43
CA LEU A 246 -21.55 -9.02 20.21
C LEU A 246 -21.19 -7.64 20.75
N GLU A 247 -20.57 -7.57 21.93
CA GLU A 247 -20.16 -6.32 22.56
C GLU A 247 -18.65 -6.28 22.80
N PHE A 248 -18.04 -5.12 22.53
CA PHE A 248 -16.61 -4.84 22.65
C PHE A 248 -16.38 -3.46 23.28
N ASP A 249 -15.19 -3.27 23.88
CA ASP A 249 -14.78 -1.96 24.40
C ASP A 249 -14.49 -0.97 23.28
N ARG A 250 -14.08 -1.48 22.12
CA ARG A 250 -13.85 -0.73 20.86
C ARG A 250 -14.23 -1.59 19.67
N VAL A 251 -14.79 -0.94 18.66
CA VAL A 251 -15.04 -1.51 17.34
C VAL A 251 -14.26 -0.70 16.31
N ILE A 252 -13.56 -1.37 15.40
CA ILE A 252 -12.81 -0.73 14.34
C ILE A 252 -13.36 -1.21 12.99
N ASN A 253 -13.95 -0.29 12.25
CA ASN A 253 -14.41 -0.52 10.88
C ASN A 253 -13.21 -0.36 9.93
N ALA A 254 -12.67 -1.46 9.46
CA ALA A 254 -11.58 -1.54 8.48
C ALA A 254 -12.04 -2.27 7.21
N ALA A 255 -13.33 -2.19 6.87
CA ALA A 255 -13.97 -2.89 5.74
C ALA A 255 -13.58 -2.34 4.34
N GLY A 256 -12.53 -1.51 4.25
CA GLY A 256 -11.97 -1.03 2.98
C GLY A 256 -12.99 -0.34 2.10
N PRO A 257 -13.22 -0.80 0.85
CA PRO A 257 -14.21 -0.18 -0.04
C PRO A 257 -15.64 -0.19 0.51
N TRP A 258 -15.97 -1.11 1.40
CA TRP A 258 -17.31 -1.26 1.98
C TRP A 258 -17.51 -0.48 3.30
N ALA A 259 -16.46 0.20 3.81
CA ALA A 259 -16.51 0.85 5.12
C ALA A 259 -17.64 1.90 5.23
N ALA A 260 -17.82 2.74 4.23
CA ALA A 260 -18.91 3.73 4.21
C ALA A 260 -20.30 3.06 4.09
N LYS A 261 -20.42 2.05 3.22
CA LYS A 261 -21.68 1.30 3.05
C LYS A 261 -22.09 0.57 4.33
N LEU A 262 -21.14 0.05 5.08
CA LEU A 262 -21.41 -0.60 6.36
C LEU A 262 -21.92 0.39 7.41
N LEU A 263 -21.38 1.63 7.43
CA LEU A 263 -21.89 2.70 8.31
C LEU A 263 -23.31 3.12 7.89
N GLU A 264 -23.58 3.26 6.60
CA GLU A 264 -24.93 3.56 6.09
C GLU A 264 -25.93 2.47 6.49
N ALA A 265 -25.58 1.19 6.34
CA ALA A 265 -26.42 0.07 6.77
C ALA A 265 -26.62 0.02 8.30
N SER A 266 -25.76 0.68 9.05
CA SER A 266 -25.77 0.75 10.50
C SER A 266 -26.48 2.00 11.05
N ASP A 267 -26.97 2.88 10.20
CA ASP A 267 -27.55 4.18 10.55
C ASP A 267 -26.54 5.07 11.36
N VAL A 268 -25.24 4.94 11.07
CA VAL A 268 -24.18 5.75 11.68
C VAL A 268 -23.75 6.84 10.70
N ASP A 269 -23.90 8.09 11.12
CA ASP A 269 -23.46 9.24 10.32
C ASP A 269 -21.93 9.28 10.25
N SER A 270 -21.41 9.67 9.08
CA SER A 270 -19.99 9.87 8.83
C SER A 270 -19.74 11.13 8.01
N GLY A 271 -18.68 11.86 8.33
CA GLY A 271 -18.20 13.00 7.56
C GLY A 271 -17.52 12.62 6.24
N PHE A 272 -17.27 11.33 6.03
CA PHE A 272 -16.57 10.81 4.86
C PHE A 272 -17.43 9.87 4.03
N THR A 273 -17.14 9.81 2.73
CA THR A 273 -17.68 8.83 1.78
C THR A 273 -16.55 8.29 0.91
N ILE A 274 -16.84 7.22 0.16
CA ILE A 274 -15.86 6.52 -0.67
C ILE A 274 -16.32 6.55 -2.12
N ASP A 275 -15.49 7.11 -3.00
CA ASP A 275 -15.63 6.92 -4.43
C ASP A 275 -14.85 5.65 -4.83
N HIS A 276 -15.49 4.78 -5.58
CA HIS A 276 -14.94 3.49 -5.96
C HIS A 276 -14.29 3.55 -7.34
N VAL A 277 -13.02 3.12 -7.40
CA VAL A 277 -12.24 3.06 -8.64
C VAL A 277 -11.74 1.66 -8.87
N ARG A 278 -12.32 0.98 -9.87
CA ARG A 278 -11.85 -0.33 -10.28
C ARG A 278 -10.54 -0.20 -11.05
N GLY A 279 -9.61 -1.10 -10.78
CA GLY A 279 -8.37 -1.26 -11.51
C GLY A 279 -8.14 -2.72 -11.85
N SER A 280 -7.96 -3.02 -13.13
CA SER A 280 -7.78 -4.37 -13.65
C SER A 280 -6.33 -4.66 -13.96
N HIS A 281 -5.94 -5.91 -13.81
CA HIS A 281 -4.61 -6.43 -14.09
C HIS A 281 -4.72 -7.71 -14.90
N LEU A 282 -3.69 -7.98 -15.71
CA LEU A 282 -3.51 -9.24 -16.43
C LEU A 282 -2.24 -9.94 -15.94
N ILE A 283 -2.30 -11.26 -15.89
CA ILE A 283 -1.10 -12.10 -15.88
C ILE A 283 -0.90 -12.56 -17.31
N VAL A 284 0.25 -12.22 -17.90
CA VAL A 284 0.53 -12.44 -19.32
C VAL A 284 1.77 -13.33 -19.43
N GLN A 285 1.72 -14.30 -20.32
CA GLN A 285 2.87 -15.13 -20.68
C GLN A 285 3.85 -14.29 -21.50
N ALA A 286 4.84 -13.75 -20.83
CA ALA A 286 5.92 -12.95 -21.39
C ALA A 286 7.12 -12.99 -20.45
N SER A 287 8.32 -12.80 -20.99
CA SER A 287 9.58 -12.83 -20.22
C SER A 287 10.28 -11.47 -20.27
N PHE A 288 10.41 -10.87 -19.12
CA PHE A 288 11.20 -9.66 -18.94
C PHE A 288 12.13 -9.82 -17.73
N ARG A 289 13.36 -9.36 -17.88
CA ARG A 289 14.35 -9.43 -16.80
C ARG A 289 14.06 -8.43 -15.68
N HIS A 290 13.49 -7.28 -16.03
CA HIS A 290 13.19 -6.17 -15.13
C HIS A 290 11.81 -5.59 -15.42
N ALA A 291 11.30 -4.79 -14.49
CA ALA A 291 10.01 -4.14 -14.65
C ALA A 291 10.07 -2.98 -15.65
N LEU A 292 8.97 -2.79 -16.39
CA LEU A 292 8.77 -1.65 -17.27
C LEU A 292 7.66 -0.75 -16.72
N VAL A 293 7.79 0.53 -16.99
CA VAL A 293 6.74 1.53 -16.76
C VAL A 293 6.42 2.20 -18.10
N LEU A 294 5.34 1.79 -18.69
CA LEU A 294 4.92 2.24 -20.03
C LEU A 294 4.03 3.47 -19.91
N GLN A 295 4.24 4.45 -20.78
CA GLN A 295 3.36 5.62 -20.90
C GLN A 295 2.24 5.29 -21.86
N ALA A 296 0.97 5.34 -21.40
CA ALA A 296 -0.17 5.16 -22.28
C ALA A 296 -0.24 6.31 -23.33
N PRO A 297 -0.30 6.01 -24.64
CA PRO A 297 -0.33 7.03 -25.68
C PRO A 297 -1.54 7.97 -25.52
N GLY A 298 -1.29 9.26 -25.64
CA GLY A 298 -2.36 10.26 -25.52
C GLY A 298 -2.83 10.55 -24.09
N GLU A 299 -2.48 9.73 -23.09
CA GLU A 299 -2.89 9.84 -21.70
C GLU A 299 -1.75 10.26 -20.76
N ARG A 300 -2.07 10.66 -19.52
CA ARG A 300 -1.09 10.81 -18.43
C ARG A 300 -0.84 9.53 -17.65
N ARG A 301 -1.56 8.48 -18.01
CA ARG A 301 -1.51 7.18 -17.33
C ARG A 301 -0.20 6.46 -17.60
N ILE A 302 0.24 5.71 -16.60
CA ILE A 302 1.34 4.75 -16.72
C ILE A 302 0.81 3.35 -16.44
N ILE A 303 1.36 2.37 -17.13
CA ILE A 303 1.05 0.95 -16.98
C ILE A 303 2.35 0.26 -16.55
N PHE A 304 2.25 -0.54 -15.51
CA PHE A 304 3.37 -1.35 -15.02
C PHE A 304 3.38 -2.72 -15.70
N VAL A 305 4.57 -3.18 -16.06
CA VAL A 305 4.86 -4.56 -16.47
C VAL A 305 5.84 -5.11 -15.47
N ILE A 306 5.41 -5.98 -14.58
CA ILE A 306 6.22 -6.45 -13.46
C ILE A 306 6.46 -7.95 -13.61
N PRO A 307 7.72 -8.42 -13.74
CA PRO A 307 8.03 -9.85 -13.75
C PRO A 307 7.55 -10.53 -12.46
N LEU A 308 6.74 -11.57 -12.60
CA LEU A 308 6.32 -12.42 -11.49
C LEU A 308 7.27 -13.62 -11.35
N ASP A 309 7.60 -14.20 -12.47
CA ASP A 309 8.53 -15.31 -12.62
C ASP A 309 9.21 -15.23 -14.01
N PRO A 310 10.08 -16.19 -14.40
CA PRO A 310 10.76 -16.15 -15.70
C PRO A 310 9.84 -16.18 -16.93
N GLN A 311 8.57 -16.57 -16.79
CA GLN A 311 7.63 -16.78 -17.90
C GLN A 311 6.39 -15.86 -17.83
N HIS A 312 6.13 -15.20 -16.71
CA HIS A 312 4.93 -14.42 -16.51
C HIS A 312 5.21 -13.00 -16.00
N VAL A 313 4.40 -12.08 -16.48
CA VAL A 313 4.39 -10.69 -15.99
C VAL A 313 3.01 -10.28 -15.53
N LEU A 314 2.98 -9.42 -14.53
CA LEU A 314 1.80 -8.67 -14.12
C LEU A 314 1.75 -7.39 -14.95
N LEU A 315 0.65 -7.19 -15.69
CA LEU A 315 0.40 -6.02 -16.52
C LEU A 315 -0.78 -5.23 -15.95
N GLY A 316 -0.59 -3.97 -15.64
CA GLY A 316 -1.66 -3.13 -15.08
C GLY A 316 -1.18 -1.75 -14.61
N THR A 317 -2.09 -0.88 -14.33
CA THR A 317 -3.50 -1.13 -14.04
C THR A 317 -4.38 -0.14 -14.80
N THR A 318 -5.66 -0.51 -15.00
CA THR A 318 -6.70 0.42 -15.46
C THR A 318 -7.23 1.30 -14.33
N GLU A 319 -8.04 2.31 -14.66
CA GLU A 319 -8.77 3.15 -13.68
C GLU A 319 -10.15 3.46 -14.25
N GLN A 320 -11.19 2.82 -13.69
CA GLN A 320 -12.58 2.99 -14.09
C GLN A 320 -13.45 3.29 -12.86
N LYS A 321 -14.40 4.25 -13.00
CA LYS A 321 -15.42 4.41 -11.97
C LYS A 321 -16.19 3.10 -11.83
N HIS A 322 -16.57 2.76 -10.60
CA HIS A 322 -17.24 1.49 -10.31
C HIS A 322 -18.33 1.69 -9.27
N ASP A 323 -19.45 1.04 -9.46
CA ASP A 323 -20.43 0.87 -8.39
C ASP A 323 -20.06 -0.37 -7.58
N ILE A 324 -19.91 -0.21 -6.26
CA ILE A 324 -19.52 -1.32 -5.38
C ILE A 324 -20.57 -2.45 -5.32
N SER A 325 -21.76 -2.22 -5.84
CA SER A 325 -22.81 -3.23 -5.99
C SER A 325 -22.64 -4.12 -7.22
N ASP A 326 -21.82 -3.67 -8.20
CA ASP A 326 -21.54 -4.43 -9.41
C ASP A 326 -20.44 -5.46 -9.19
N PRO A 327 -20.39 -6.54 -10.00
CA PRO A 327 -19.31 -7.52 -9.95
C PRO A 327 -17.92 -6.89 -10.19
N ILE A 328 -16.97 -7.18 -9.31
CA ILE A 328 -15.59 -6.69 -9.43
C ILE A 328 -14.80 -7.65 -10.32
N VAL A 329 -14.86 -7.43 -11.62
CA VAL A 329 -14.18 -8.26 -12.63
C VAL A 329 -13.43 -7.41 -13.65
N CYS A 330 -12.35 -7.94 -14.21
CA CYS A 330 -11.67 -7.38 -15.36
C CYS A 330 -12.55 -7.61 -16.61
N THR A 331 -12.90 -6.56 -17.31
CA THR A 331 -13.69 -6.66 -18.54
C THR A 331 -12.81 -7.00 -19.75
N ASP A 332 -13.40 -7.56 -20.81
CA ASP A 332 -12.71 -7.84 -22.06
C ASP A 332 -12.10 -6.56 -22.67
N ALA A 333 -12.80 -5.43 -22.55
CA ALA A 333 -12.31 -4.13 -23.02
C ALA A 333 -11.07 -3.67 -22.24
N GLU A 334 -11.03 -3.88 -20.93
CA GLU A 334 -9.85 -3.56 -20.11
C GLU A 334 -8.68 -4.50 -20.42
N SER A 335 -8.97 -5.78 -20.66
CA SER A 335 -7.96 -6.76 -21.05
C SER A 335 -7.34 -6.40 -22.41
N ALA A 336 -8.16 -6.08 -23.40
CA ALA A 336 -7.70 -5.65 -24.71
C ALA A 336 -6.88 -4.36 -24.66
N TYR A 337 -7.33 -3.36 -23.88
CA TYR A 337 -6.63 -2.10 -23.66
C TYR A 337 -5.23 -2.31 -23.05
N LEU A 338 -5.12 -3.10 -22.00
CA LEU A 338 -3.83 -3.35 -21.36
C LEU A 338 -2.86 -4.09 -22.29
N LEU A 339 -3.34 -5.12 -22.98
CA LEU A 339 -2.53 -5.87 -23.94
C LEU A 339 -2.09 -5.01 -25.11
N GLU A 340 -2.96 -4.14 -25.62
CA GLU A 340 -2.66 -3.20 -26.71
C GLU A 340 -1.53 -2.25 -26.29
N ILE A 341 -1.58 -1.65 -25.08
CA ILE A 341 -0.52 -0.76 -24.60
C ILE A 341 0.82 -1.50 -24.54
N LEU A 342 0.84 -2.73 -24.06
CA LEU A 342 2.06 -3.53 -24.06
C LEU A 342 2.56 -3.78 -25.49
N ASN A 343 1.67 -4.19 -26.38
CA ASN A 343 1.99 -4.53 -27.78
C ASN A 343 2.50 -3.33 -28.59
N GLN A 344 2.06 -2.12 -28.28
CA GLN A 344 2.60 -0.90 -28.88
C GLN A 344 4.09 -0.65 -28.58
N HIS A 345 4.67 -1.39 -27.64
CA HIS A 345 6.06 -1.30 -27.26
C HIS A 345 6.89 -2.53 -27.66
N LEU A 346 6.25 -3.60 -28.16
CA LEU A 346 6.89 -4.88 -28.50
C LEU A 346 7.14 -5.03 -30.00
N SER A 347 8.32 -5.49 -30.38
CA SER A 347 8.65 -5.83 -31.78
C SER A 347 7.79 -6.96 -32.34
N GLU A 348 7.42 -7.91 -31.49
CA GLU A 348 6.52 -9.02 -31.78
C GLU A 348 5.30 -8.91 -30.85
N PRO A 349 4.14 -8.48 -31.36
CA PRO A 349 2.93 -8.37 -30.55
C PRO A 349 2.48 -9.71 -29.99
N LEU A 350 2.03 -9.71 -28.75
CA LEU A 350 1.45 -10.87 -28.09
C LEU A 350 -0.02 -11.04 -28.51
N ALA A 351 -0.42 -12.27 -28.77
CA ALA A 351 -1.83 -12.61 -29.03
C ALA A 351 -2.64 -12.60 -27.72
N ALA A 352 -3.97 -12.48 -27.80
CA ALA A 352 -4.85 -12.56 -26.64
C ALA A 352 -4.72 -13.87 -25.86
N SER A 353 -4.31 -14.97 -26.53
CA SER A 353 -4.03 -16.25 -25.91
C SER A 353 -2.82 -16.24 -24.96
N ALA A 354 -2.00 -15.20 -24.99
CA ALA A 354 -0.93 -14.99 -24.02
C ALA A 354 -1.45 -14.55 -22.63
N ILE A 355 -2.70 -14.11 -22.52
CA ILE A 355 -3.33 -13.79 -21.24
C ILE A 355 -3.63 -15.09 -20.50
N VAL A 356 -2.93 -15.32 -19.40
CA VAL A 356 -3.10 -16.52 -18.56
C VAL A 356 -4.28 -16.34 -17.61
N SER A 357 -4.40 -15.14 -17.01
CA SER A 357 -5.52 -14.80 -16.14
C SER A 357 -5.68 -13.29 -16.02
N SER A 358 -6.81 -12.87 -15.51
CA SER A 358 -7.09 -11.47 -15.20
C SER A 358 -7.78 -11.34 -13.85
N PHE A 359 -7.60 -10.19 -13.21
CA PHE A 359 -8.32 -9.85 -11.99
C PHE A 359 -8.53 -8.34 -11.88
N ALA A 360 -9.47 -7.95 -11.04
CA ALA A 360 -9.76 -6.56 -10.76
C ALA A 360 -9.91 -6.33 -9.24
N GLY A 361 -9.64 -5.11 -8.80
CA GLY A 361 -9.90 -4.68 -7.44
C GLY A 361 -10.43 -3.26 -7.41
N VAL A 362 -11.15 -2.91 -6.35
CA VAL A 362 -11.72 -1.58 -6.16
C VAL A 362 -10.90 -0.81 -5.15
N ARG A 363 -10.39 0.34 -5.57
CA ARG A 363 -9.69 1.31 -4.71
C ARG A 363 -10.70 2.20 -4.02
N PRO A 364 -10.68 2.29 -2.67
CA PRO A 364 -11.47 3.26 -1.94
C PRO A 364 -10.79 4.63 -2.02
N ILE A 365 -11.39 5.57 -2.71
CA ILE A 365 -10.95 6.96 -2.76
C ILE A 365 -11.81 7.76 -1.79
N VAL A 366 -11.20 8.19 -0.71
CA VAL A 366 -11.90 8.90 0.37
C VAL A 366 -12.12 10.35 -0.02
N ARG A 367 -13.28 10.88 0.31
CA ARG A 367 -13.59 12.32 0.25
C ARG A 367 -14.55 12.73 1.38
N PRO A 368 -14.53 14.00 1.79
CA PRO A 368 -15.56 14.56 2.65
C PRO A 368 -16.95 14.40 1.99
N ARG A 369 -17.97 14.06 2.77
CA ARG A 369 -19.33 13.83 2.26
C ARG A 369 -19.92 15.03 1.52
N ASP A 370 -19.63 16.24 2.00
CA ASP A 370 -20.16 17.49 1.45
C ASP A 370 -19.44 17.99 0.18
N THR A 371 -18.44 17.25 -0.29
CA THR A 371 -17.72 17.59 -1.53
C THR A 371 -18.25 16.79 -2.71
N ALA A 372 -18.35 17.44 -3.88
CA ALA A 372 -18.69 16.74 -5.11
C ALA A 372 -17.59 15.74 -5.49
N PRO A 373 -17.94 14.63 -6.20
CA PRO A 373 -16.95 13.74 -6.76
C PRO A 373 -15.95 14.50 -7.65
N GLY A 374 -14.67 14.39 -7.30
CA GLY A 374 -13.57 15.06 -8.02
C GLY A 374 -13.03 14.24 -9.20
N ASP A 375 -11.95 14.75 -9.81
CA ASP A 375 -11.17 13.98 -10.77
C ASP A 375 -10.42 12.85 -10.02
N ILE A 376 -10.71 11.61 -10.40
CA ILE A 376 -10.14 10.39 -9.82
C ILE A 376 -8.60 10.41 -9.88
N SER A 377 -8.04 11.01 -10.93
CA SER A 377 -6.59 11.04 -11.17
C SER A 377 -5.84 11.94 -10.20
N SER A 378 -6.52 12.95 -9.61
CA SER A 378 -5.98 13.93 -8.67
C SER A 378 -6.40 13.68 -7.21
N ALA A 379 -7.31 12.73 -6.96
CA ALA A 379 -7.82 12.44 -5.62
C ALA A 379 -6.71 11.92 -4.69
N SER A 380 -6.70 12.41 -3.45
CA SER A 380 -5.82 11.89 -2.40
C SER A 380 -6.15 10.43 -2.14
N ARG A 381 -5.11 9.63 -2.01
CA ARG A 381 -5.22 8.20 -1.63
C ARG A 381 -4.74 7.98 -0.21
N ASP A 382 -4.85 9.00 0.65
CA ASP A 382 -4.56 8.89 2.06
C ASP A 382 -5.70 8.18 2.79
N SER A 383 -5.43 7.78 4.01
CA SER A 383 -6.43 7.22 4.90
C SER A 383 -6.97 8.30 5.82
N GLU A 384 -8.28 8.27 6.05
CA GLU A 384 -8.94 9.08 7.06
C GLU A 384 -9.42 8.18 8.20
N ILE A 385 -9.40 8.73 9.40
CA ILE A 385 -9.83 8.04 10.63
C ILE A 385 -10.90 8.90 11.29
N GLU A 386 -12.07 8.33 11.52
CA GLU A 386 -13.18 8.97 12.20
C GLU A 386 -13.54 8.20 13.47
N ILE A 387 -13.81 8.92 14.55
CA ILE A 387 -14.13 8.34 15.85
C ILE A 387 -15.54 8.77 16.23
N SER A 388 -16.41 7.80 16.49
CA SER A 388 -17.76 7.99 17.00
C SER A 388 -17.92 7.14 18.25
N ASP A 389 -17.70 7.72 19.42
CA ASP A 389 -17.68 7.07 20.74
C ASP A 389 -16.72 5.86 20.79
N ARG A 390 -17.23 4.63 20.79
CA ARG A 390 -16.44 3.39 20.80
C ARG A 390 -16.14 2.83 19.41
N LEU A 391 -16.67 3.45 18.36
CA LEU A 391 -16.47 3.04 16.98
C LEU A 391 -15.38 3.92 16.33
N ILE A 392 -14.38 3.28 15.75
CA ILE A 392 -13.33 3.92 14.96
C ILE A 392 -13.50 3.43 13.52
N SER A 393 -13.73 4.34 12.58
CA SER A 393 -13.87 4.01 11.16
C SER A 393 -12.63 4.46 10.39
N VAL A 394 -12.11 3.56 9.55
CA VAL A 394 -10.91 3.77 8.74
C VAL A 394 -11.30 3.74 7.28
N PHE A 395 -11.08 4.85 6.58
CA PHE A 395 -11.40 4.99 5.17
C PHE A 395 -10.11 5.05 4.34
N GLY A 396 -10.06 4.37 3.20
CA GLY A 396 -8.90 4.37 2.32
C GLY A 396 -7.74 3.51 2.82
N GLY A 397 -6.53 4.03 2.62
CA GLY A 397 -5.28 3.33 2.96
C GLY A 397 -4.70 2.55 1.78
N LYS A 398 -3.44 2.14 1.91
CA LYS A 398 -2.63 1.49 0.88
C LYS A 398 -1.81 0.36 1.49
N TRP A 399 -1.39 -0.59 0.67
CA TRP A 399 -0.45 -1.63 1.10
C TRP A 399 0.78 -1.04 1.78
N THR A 400 1.44 -0.07 1.16
CA THR A 400 2.69 0.50 1.68
C THR A 400 2.52 1.09 3.07
N SER A 401 1.44 1.84 3.34
CA SER A 401 1.20 2.53 4.61
C SER A 401 0.40 1.72 5.63
N ALA A 402 0.00 0.47 5.32
CA ALA A 402 -0.93 -0.28 6.17
C ALA A 402 -0.41 -0.52 7.60
N ARG A 403 0.88 -0.81 7.77
CA ARG A 403 1.48 -1.04 9.09
C ARG A 403 1.55 0.25 9.92
N HIS A 404 1.88 1.37 9.29
CA HIS A 404 1.86 2.68 9.92
C HIS A 404 0.44 3.09 10.33
N LEU A 405 -0.53 2.90 9.43
CA LEU A 405 -1.94 3.11 9.73
C LEU A 405 -2.41 2.24 10.91
N GLY A 406 -1.98 0.97 10.93
CA GLY A 406 -2.22 0.07 12.06
C GLY A 406 -1.76 0.65 13.38
N GLY A 407 -0.57 1.23 13.39
CA GLY A 407 -0.02 1.92 14.55
C GLY A 407 -0.80 3.15 14.96
N LYS A 408 -1.16 4.01 14.01
CA LYS A 408 -1.96 5.21 14.26
C LYS A 408 -3.31 4.84 14.91
N VAL A 409 -4.01 3.84 14.37
CA VAL A 409 -5.31 3.41 14.92
C VAL A 409 -5.16 2.77 16.30
N ALA A 410 -4.16 1.93 16.49
CA ALA A 410 -3.91 1.30 17.79
C ALA A 410 -3.60 2.32 18.91
N ALA A 411 -3.00 3.45 18.58
CA ALA A 411 -2.75 4.54 19.53
C ALA A 411 -4.03 5.32 19.93
N LEU A 412 -5.14 5.15 19.19
CA LEU A 412 -6.44 5.79 19.48
C LEU A 412 -7.36 4.89 20.35
N VAL A 413 -6.98 3.66 20.57
CA VAL A 413 -7.72 2.68 21.35
C VAL A 413 -7.43 2.83 22.84
#